data_64aa1345b06db939bdac950e4464e850
#
_entry.id   64aa1345b06db939bdac950e4464e850
#
_cell.length_a   1.000
_cell.length_b   1.000
_cell.length_c   1.000
_cell.angle_alpha   90.00
_cell.angle_beta   90.00
_cell.angle_gamma   90.00
#
_symmetry.space_group_name_H-M   'P 1'
#
loop_
_entity.id
_entity.type
_entity.pdbx_description
1 polymer ?
#
loop_
_entity_poly.entity_id
_entity_poly.type
_entity_poly.pdbx_seq_one_letter_code
_entity_poly.pdbx_strand_id
1 'polypeptide(L)'
;QPASIVFDRAAIPVGTNVNDFYRIDTTPPNDPGYLWLGSYPFLKVNLNGERFMNESQPYQFDMNGSSLQPGSVEVTIWSEDTMQEKVLKKFHTLGCSRLGFPGIYKASEARKEVQDRIKDGLVKKANTIDDLAKQLHLPVDNLKKSITRYNQICQDGNDSDFGKEQYRLYPVNNGPYYGAWLSGRLLATLDGLRVNTKMQVLNKQGQIIPGLYAAGNCSGGFFWGSYPDRVPGLTASHAQTFGMLAGRYAVEN
;
A
#
# COMPACT_ATOMS: atom_id res chain seq x y z
N GLN A 1 3.03 15.25 -20.06
CA GLN A 1 2.52 13.96 -19.56
C GLN A 1 1.97 14.21 -18.16
N PRO A 2 0.85 13.59 -17.77
CA PRO A 2 0.41 13.67 -16.39
C PRO A 2 1.51 13.08 -15.51
N ALA A 3 1.79 13.74 -14.39
CA ALA A 3 2.74 13.24 -13.41
C ALA A 3 2.25 11.87 -12.89
N SER A 4 3.05 10.85 -13.01
CA SER A 4 2.78 9.57 -12.38
C SER A 4 3.07 9.70 -10.88
N ILE A 5 2.11 9.32 -10.07
CA ILE A 5 2.19 9.39 -8.62
C ILE A 5 2.06 7.98 -8.07
N VAL A 6 2.89 7.66 -7.10
CA VAL A 6 2.80 6.41 -6.34
C VAL A 6 2.14 6.68 -5.02
N PHE A 7 1.15 5.88 -4.69
CA PHE A 7 0.50 5.90 -3.39
C PHE A 7 0.93 4.68 -2.56
N ASP A 8 1.17 4.90 -1.29
CA ASP A 8 1.27 3.86 -0.27
C ASP A 8 -0.04 3.79 0.52
N ARG A 9 -0.21 2.74 1.30
CA ARG A 9 -1.42 2.51 2.10
C ARG A 9 -1.37 3.29 3.40
N ALA A 10 -2.46 3.93 3.73
CA ALA A 10 -2.70 4.49 5.05
C ALA A 10 -3.99 3.93 5.63
N ALA A 11 -3.97 3.52 6.90
CA ALA A 11 -5.19 3.23 7.63
C ALA A 11 -5.92 4.53 7.94
N ILE A 12 -7.22 4.54 7.67
CA ILE A 12 -8.09 5.71 7.87
C ILE A 12 -9.27 5.34 8.78
N PRO A 13 -9.86 6.31 9.51
CA PRO A 13 -11.06 6.07 10.28
C PRO A 13 -12.21 5.58 9.40
N VAL A 14 -12.98 4.62 9.91
CA VAL A 14 -14.19 4.12 9.22
C VAL A 14 -15.18 5.27 8.99
N GLY A 15 -15.72 5.37 7.78
CA GLY A 15 -16.63 6.42 7.37
C GLY A 15 -15.96 7.72 6.90
N THR A 16 -14.63 7.76 6.81
CA THR A 16 -13.93 8.93 6.28
C THR A 16 -14.28 9.12 4.79
N ASN A 17 -14.62 10.34 4.43
CA ASN A 17 -14.65 10.74 3.03
C ASN A 17 -13.22 11.02 2.57
N VAL A 18 -12.71 10.19 1.66
CA VAL A 18 -11.32 10.29 1.16
C VAL A 18 -11.05 11.66 0.52
N ASN A 19 -12.04 12.29 -0.10
CA ASN A 19 -11.88 13.64 -0.65
C ASN A 19 -11.56 14.69 0.42
N ASP A 20 -11.97 14.47 1.66
CA ASP A 20 -11.63 15.36 2.78
C ASP A 20 -10.23 15.05 3.35
N PHE A 21 -9.72 13.85 3.11
CA PHE A 21 -8.43 13.37 3.62
C PHE A 21 -7.23 13.93 2.83
N TYR A 22 -7.44 14.29 1.58
CA TYR A 22 -6.40 14.90 0.73
C TYR A 22 -6.19 16.41 0.97
N ARG A 23 -6.85 16.98 1.95
CA ARG A 23 -6.53 18.33 2.39
C ARG A 23 -5.21 18.31 3.15
N ILE A 24 -4.23 19.02 2.62
CA ILE A 24 -2.85 19.11 3.17
C ILE A 24 -2.85 19.62 4.63
N ASP A 25 -3.87 20.37 5.01
CA ASP A 25 -4.04 20.97 6.33
C ASP A 25 -4.61 20.02 7.39
N THR A 26 -5.09 18.84 7.01
CA THR A 26 -5.72 17.88 7.93
C THR A 26 -4.82 16.68 8.28
N THR A 27 -3.61 16.63 7.76
CA THR A 27 -2.66 15.56 8.11
C THR A 27 -2.22 15.75 9.58
N PRO A 28 -2.51 14.83 10.50
CA PRO A 28 -2.03 14.94 11.87
C PRO A 28 -0.50 15.05 11.90
N PRO A 29 0.08 15.94 12.71
CA PRO A 29 1.53 16.10 12.78
C PRO A 29 2.27 14.83 13.24
N ASN A 30 1.55 13.89 13.86
CA ASN A 30 2.03 12.56 14.23
C ASN A 30 1.14 11.54 13.53
N ASP A 31 1.37 11.29 12.25
CA ASP A 31 0.56 10.38 11.47
C ASP A 31 0.58 8.94 12.04
N PRO A 32 -0.44 8.55 12.82
CA PRO A 32 -0.54 7.20 13.35
C PRO A 32 -1.06 6.20 12.31
N GLY A 33 -1.40 6.66 11.11
CA GLY A 33 -2.16 5.91 10.11
C GLY A 33 -1.42 4.77 9.44
N TYR A 34 -0.13 4.62 9.66
CA TYR A 34 0.60 3.51 9.05
C TYR A 34 0.24 2.19 9.76
N LEU A 35 -0.27 1.25 8.99
CA LEU A 35 -0.58 -0.11 9.41
C LEU A 35 0.25 -1.08 8.58
N TRP A 36 1.38 -1.56 9.11
CA TRP A 36 2.26 -2.51 8.42
C TRP A 36 1.54 -3.79 7.99
N LEU A 37 0.65 -4.28 8.84
CA LEU A 37 -0.19 -5.44 8.51
C LEU A 37 -1.15 -5.18 7.34
N GLY A 38 -1.50 -3.93 7.08
CA GLY A 38 -2.28 -3.54 5.89
C GLY A 38 -1.58 -3.85 4.57
N SER A 39 -0.24 -3.94 4.59
CA SER A 39 0.58 -4.32 3.42
C SER A 39 0.61 -5.82 3.16
N TYR A 40 0.11 -6.64 4.08
CA TYR A 40 0.11 -8.07 3.92
C TYR A 40 -1.03 -8.53 3.01
N PRO A 41 -0.87 -9.70 2.36
CA PRO A 41 -1.86 -10.22 1.43
C PRO A 41 -3.05 -10.86 2.15
N PHE A 42 -3.60 -10.17 3.15
CA PHE A 42 -4.88 -10.52 3.75
C PHE A 42 -6.01 -10.31 2.75
N LEU A 43 -7.17 -10.88 3.02
CA LEU A 43 -8.35 -10.62 2.20
C LEU A 43 -8.66 -9.12 2.17
N LYS A 44 -8.88 -8.58 0.98
CA LYS A 44 -9.29 -7.20 0.77
C LYS A 44 -10.63 -7.15 0.05
N VAL A 45 -11.49 -6.30 0.54
CA VAL A 45 -12.80 -6.05 -0.06
C VAL A 45 -13.01 -4.55 -0.28
N ASN A 46 -13.88 -4.20 -1.20
CA ASN A 46 -14.34 -2.83 -1.39
C ASN A 46 -15.47 -2.47 -0.39
N LEU A 47 -16.00 -1.26 -0.44
CA LEU A 47 -17.08 -0.84 0.46
C LEU A 47 -18.42 -1.55 0.22
N ASN A 48 -18.57 -2.28 -0.88
CA ASN A 48 -19.71 -3.19 -1.09
C ASN A 48 -19.51 -4.55 -0.39
N GLY A 49 -18.38 -4.77 0.29
CA GLY A 49 -18.04 -6.05 0.89
C GLY A 49 -17.57 -7.11 -0.10
N GLU A 50 -17.17 -6.73 -1.30
CA GLU A 50 -16.79 -7.62 -2.39
C GLU A 50 -15.28 -7.63 -2.60
N ARG A 51 -14.70 -8.83 -2.72
CA ARG A 51 -13.30 -9.02 -3.14
C ARG A 51 -13.13 -8.54 -4.60
N PHE A 52 -12.09 -7.80 -4.91
CA PHE A 52 -11.95 -7.15 -6.22
C PHE A 52 -10.59 -7.32 -6.89
N MET A 53 -9.63 -7.96 -6.22
CA MET A 53 -8.28 -8.11 -6.77
C MET A 53 -7.49 -9.26 -6.15
N ASN A 54 -6.30 -9.52 -6.70
CA ASN A 54 -5.25 -10.31 -6.08
C ASN A 54 -4.48 -9.45 -5.05
N GLU A 55 -4.59 -9.77 -3.78
CA GLU A 55 -3.98 -9.02 -2.68
C GLU A 55 -2.45 -9.20 -2.58
N SER A 56 -1.88 -10.06 -3.40
CA SER A 56 -0.43 -10.29 -3.48
C SER A 56 0.30 -9.27 -4.34
N GLN A 57 -0.40 -8.34 -4.95
CA GLN A 57 0.21 -7.35 -5.82
C GLN A 57 1.12 -6.39 -5.03
N PRO A 58 2.17 -5.84 -5.67
CA PRO A 58 2.90 -4.70 -5.13
C PRO A 58 1.95 -3.55 -4.79
N TYR A 59 2.26 -2.80 -3.72
CA TYR A 59 1.36 -1.76 -3.19
C TYR A 59 0.94 -0.71 -4.22
N GLN A 60 1.77 -0.41 -5.20
CA GLN A 60 1.42 0.49 -6.30
C GLN A 60 0.19 0.00 -7.08
N PHE A 61 0.16 -1.28 -7.46
CA PHE A 61 -0.95 -1.85 -8.22
C PHE A 61 -2.18 -2.05 -7.33
N ASP A 62 -1.96 -2.42 -6.09
CA ASP A 62 -2.97 -2.57 -5.06
C ASP A 62 -3.70 -1.22 -4.84
N MET A 63 -2.96 -0.15 -4.62
CA MET A 63 -3.54 1.19 -4.43
C MET A 63 -4.21 1.73 -5.72
N ASN A 64 -3.68 1.42 -6.89
CA ASN A 64 -4.34 1.76 -8.15
C ASN A 64 -5.69 1.01 -8.29
N GLY A 65 -5.73 -0.27 -7.92
CA GLY A 65 -6.96 -1.05 -7.87
C GLY A 65 -7.97 -0.45 -6.90
N SER A 66 -7.52 -0.10 -5.70
CA SER A 66 -8.34 0.50 -4.64
C SER A 66 -8.90 1.87 -5.02
N SER A 67 -8.14 2.67 -5.75
CA SER A 67 -8.57 4.01 -6.21
C SER A 67 -9.79 3.96 -7.14
N LEU A 68 -10.00 2.83 -7.81
CA LEU A 68 -11.15 2.59 -8.70
C LEU A 68 -12.37 2.03 -7.97
N GLN A 69 -12.23 1.69 -6.69
CA GLN A 69 -13.32 1.16 -5.88
C GLN A 69 -14.19 2.29 -5.28
N PRO A 70 -15.42 1.98 -4.84
CA PRO A 70 -16.26 2.96 -4.15
C PRO A 70 -15.51 3.66 -3.02
N GLY A 71 -15.55 4.99 -3.00
CA GLY A 71 -14.87 5.84 -2.04
C GLY A 71 -13.34 5.83 -2.12
N SER A 72 -12.73 5.19 -3.13
CA SER A 72 -11.27 4.99 -3.24
C SER A 72 -10.68 4.33 -1.99
N VAL A 73 -11.40 3.37 -1.43
CA VAL A 73 -11.07 2.66 -0.19
C VAL A 73 -11.03 1.17 -0.45
N GLU A 74 -10.07 0.50 0.16
CA GLU A 74 -10.07 -0.94 0.38
C GLU A 74 -10.22 -1.24 1.87
N VAL A 75 -10.81 -2.37 2.19
CA VAL A 75 -10.94 -2.86 3.57
C VAL A 75 -10.20 -4.17 3.71
N THR A 76 -9.13 -4.17 4.48
CA THR A 76 -8.38 -5.39 4.79
C THR A 76 -9.05 -6.15 5.93
N ILE A 77 -9.19 -7.48 5.78
CA ILE A 77 -9.85 -8.37 6.72
C ILE A 77 -8.91 -9.53 7.08
N TRP A 78 -8.77 -9.82 8.37
CA TRP A 78 -7.99 -10.97 8.83
C TRP A 78 -8.55 -11.54 10.13
N SER A 79 -8.10 -12.72 10.51
CA SER A 79 -8.44 -13.39 11.77
C SER A 79 -7.22 -13.55 12.67
N GLU A 80 -7.43 -13.92 13.93
CA GLU A 80 -6.35 -14.17 14.88
C GLU A 80 -5.33 -15.20 14.38
N ASP A 81 -5.80 -16.19 13.62
CA ASP A 81 -4.96 -17.26 13.07
C ASP A 81 -3.89 -16.71 12.11
N THR A 82 -4.17 -15.64 11.40
CA THR A 82 -3.24 -15.03 10.45
C THR A 82 -2.09 -14.28 11.14
N MET A 83 -2.24 -13.95 12.42
CA MET A 83 -1.19 -13.31 13.23
C MET A 83 -0.22 -14.31 13.87
N GLN A 84 -0.24 -15.58 13.48
CA GLN A 84 0.76 -16.56 13.87
C GLN A 84 2.09 -16.29 13.16
N GLU A 85 3.20 -16.44 13.89
CA GLU A 85 4.54 -16.12 13.37
C GLU A 85 4.89 -16.85 12.08
N LYS A 86 4.48 -18.13 11.96
CA LYS A 86 4.68 -18.93 10.73
C LYS A 86 3.97 -18.33 9.50
N VAL A 87 2.80 -17.70 9.69
CA VAL A 87 2.02 -17.06 8.63
C VAL A 87 2.63 -15.71 8.28
N LEU A 88 2.91 -14.89 9.29
CA LEU A 88 3.53 -13.58 9.12
C LEU A 88 4.89 -13.66 8.43
N LYS A 89 5.74 -14.62 8.81
CA LYS A 89 7.03 -14.88 8.14
C LYS A 89 6.83 -15.22 6.67
N LYS A 90 5.88 -16.08 6.35
CA LYS A 90 5.56 -16.45 4.96
C LYS A 90 5.10 -15.24 4.16
N PHE A 91 4.24 -14.42 4.72
CA PHE A 91 3.75 -13.20 4.07
C PHE A 91 4.84 -12.15 3.96
N HIS A 92 5.65 -11.94 4.98
CA HIS A 92 6.78 -11.01 4.99
C HIS A 92 7.81 -11.35 3.91
N THR A 93 8.21 -12.62 3.77
CA THR A 93 9.20 -13.03 2.78
C THR A 93 8.69 -13.01 1.34
N LEU A 94 7.39 -13.13 1.16
CA LEU A 94 6.73 -13.30 -0.14
C LEU A 94 5.76 -12.16 -0.46
N GLY A 95 5.42 -11.33 0.51
CA GLY A 95 4.53 -10.17 0.37
C GLY A 95 5.21 -8.95 -0.26
N CYS A 96 4.48 -7.87 -0.43
CA CYS A 96 4.99 -6.63 -0.99
C CYS A 96 5.98 -5.90 -0.08
N SER A 97 5.94 -6.13 1.23
CA SER A 97 6.92 -5.57 2.18
C SER A 97 8.26 -6.30 2.22
N ARG A 98 8.41 -7.41 1.53
CA ARG A 98 9.57 -8.33 1.60
C ARG A 98 10.90 -7.76 1.15
N LEU A 99 10.87 -6.70 0.36
CA LEU A 99 12.03 -6.22 -0.38
C LEU A 99 12.79 -5.13 0.37
N GLY A 100 13.28 -5.46 1.55
CA GLY A 100 14.17 -4.59 2.31
C GLY A 100 13.49 -3.71 3.36
N PHE A 101 12.17 -3.77 3.48
CA PHE A 101 11.49 -3.13 4.60
C PHE A 101 11.49 -4.07 5.81
N PRO A 102 11.76 -3.54 7.02
CA PRO A 102 11.54 -4.30 8.24
C PRO A 102 10.03 -4.53 8.38
N GLY A 103 9.57 -5.73 8.05
CA GLY A 103 8.17 -6.09 8.23
C GLY A 103 7.93 -6.71 9.60
N ILE A 104 6.70 -6.67 10.05
CA ILE A 104 6.28 -7.32 11.28
C ILE A 104 6.04 -8.79 11.01
N TYR A 105 6.92 -9.66 11.48
CA TYR A 105 6.76 -11.12 11.36
C TYR A 105 6.66 -11.84 12.71
N LYS A 106 7.02 -11.18 13.81
CA LYS A 106 6.81 -11.71 15.14
C LYS A 106 5.37 -11.49 15.57
N ALA A 107 4.73 -12.54 16.06
CA ALA A 107 3.34 -12.47 16.50
C ALA A 107 3.12 -11.43 17.62
N SER A 108 4.10 -11.22 18.50
CA SER A 108 4.04 -10.21 19.55
C SER A 108 4.03 -8.78 19.00
N GLU A 109 4.85 -8.51 17.99
CA GLU A 109 4.91 -7.20 17.33
C GLU A 109 3.61 -6.90 16.55
N ALA A 110 3.10 -7.91 15.81
CA ALA A 110 1.83 -7.81 15.12
C ALA A 110 0.67 -7.51 16.07
N ARG A 111 0.59 -8.23 17.20
CA ARG A 111 -0.46 -7.97 18.19
C ARG A 111 -0.32 -6.59 18.83
N LYS A 112 0.90 -6.13 19.08
CA LYS A 112 1.15 -4.79 19.60
C LYS A 112 0.66 -3.74 18.61
N GLU A 113 1.02 -3.84 17.33
CA GLU A 113 0.54 -2.93 16.30
C GLU A 113 -0.98 -2.90 16.23
N VAL A 114 -1.62 -4.07 16.17
CA VAL A 114 -3.09 -4.18 16.14
C VAL A 114 -3.72 -3.52 17.36
N GLN A 115 -3.19 -3.75 18.56
CA GLN A 115 -3.71 -3.14 19.78
C GLN A 115 -3.57 -1.61 19.77
N ASP A 116 -2.44 -1.09 19.30
CA ASP A 116 -2.22 0.34 19.19
C ASP A 116 -3.18 0.95 18.15
N ARG A 117 -3.36 0.32 17.00
CA ARG A 117 -4.32 0.79 15.97
C ARG A 117 -5.78 0.63 16.38
N ILE A 118 -6.13 -0.31 17.25
CA ILE A 118 -7.47 -0.38 17.85
C ILE A 118 -7.71 0.82 18.77
N LYS A 119 -6.72 1.21 19.61
CA LYS A 119 -6.82 2.39 20.47
C LYS A 119 -6.99 3.68 19.67
N ASP A 120 -6.31 3.77 18.53
CA ASP A 120 -6.41 4.89 17.59
C ASP A 120 -7.74 4.88 16.80
N GLY A 121 -8.55 3.83 16.93
CA GLY A 121 -9.82 3.67 16.23
C GLY A 121 -9.71 3.25 14.76
N LEU A 122 -8.49 2.95 14.28
CA LEU A 122 -8.19 2.60 12.89
C LEU A 122 -8.44 1.12 12.58
N VAL A 123 -8.21 0.24 13.55
CA VAL A 123 -8.51 -1.19 13.42
C VAL A 123 -9.76 -1.51 14.24
N LYS A 124 -10.69 -2.22 13.64
CA LYS A 124 -11.87 -2.77 14.31
C LYS A 124 -11.62 -4.23 14.66
N LYS A 125 -12.16 -4.64 15.81
CA LYS A 125 -12.09 -6.03 16.31
C LYS A 125 -13.47 -6.51 16.69
N ALA A 126 -13.81 -7.72 16.27
CA ALA A 126 -15.08 -8.35 16.62
C ALA A 126 -14.94 -9.87 16.79
N ASN A 127 -15.84 -10.47 17.54
CA ASN A 127 -15.87 -11.93 17.72
C ASN A 127 -16.63 -12.63 16.58
N THR A 128 -17.46 -11.89 15.84
CA THR A 128 -18.22 -12.41 14.70
C THR A 128 -17.97 -11.55 13.45
N ILE A 129 -18.15 -12.17 12.27
CA ILE A 129 -18.07 -11.45 11.00
C ILE A 129 -19.20 -10.41 10.89
N ASP A 130 -20.36 -10.72 11.40
CA ASP A 130 -21.52 -9.82 11.37
C ASP A 130 -21.25 -8.53 12.14
N ASP A 131 -20.63 -8.64 13.32
CA ASP A 131 -20.27 -7.47 14.13
C ASP A 131 -19.10 -6.70 13.51
N LEU A 132 -18.14 -7.41 12.91
CA LEU A 132 -17.05 -6.76 12.20
C LEU A 132 -17.57 -5.96 11.01
N ALA A 133 -18.45 -6.54 10.20
CA ALA A 133 -19.06 -5.88 9.06
C ALA A 133 -19.77 -4.58 9.47
N LYS A 134 -20.56 -4.63 10.55
CA LYS A 134 -21.26 -3.45 11.10
C LYS A 134 -20.26 -2.36 11.52
N GLN A 135 -19.20 -2.73 12.26
CA GLN A 135 -18.16 -1.79 12.69
C GLN A 135 -17.37 -1.17 11.53
N LEU A 136 -17.26 -1.89 10.40
CA LEU A 136 -16.58 -1.44 9.19
C LEU A 136 -17.53 -0.75 8.19
N HIS A 137 -18.82 -0.61 8.53
CA HIS A 137 -19.86 -0.08 7.63
C HIS A 137 -19.96 -0.83 6.31
N LEU A 138 -19.79 -2.17 6.35
CA LEU A 138 -19.91 -3.03 5.19
C LEU A 138 -21.25 -3.78 5.17
N PRO A 139 -21.81 -4.09 3.99
CA PRO A 139 -22.95 -4.98 3.87
C PRO A 139 -22.63 -6.38 4.41
N VAL A 140 -23.29 -6.80 5.48
CA VAL A 140 -23.00 -8.04 6.21
C VAL A 140 -23.02 -9.26 5.29
N ASP A 141 -24.09 -9.40 4.50
CA ASP A 141 -24.28 -10.58 3.62
C ASP A 141 -23.21 -10.65 2.53
N ASN A 142 -22.80 -9.52 1.97
CA ASN A 142 -21.77 -9.48 0.95
C ASN A 142 -20.40 -9.84 1.53
N LEU A 143 -20.05 -9.29 2.69
CA LEU A 143 -18.80 -9.66 3.36
C LEU A 143 -18.75 -11.14 3.69
N LYS A 144 -19.85 -11.70 4.21
CA LYS A 144 -19.95 -13.14 4.49
C LYS A 144 -19.78 -14.00 3.24
N LYS A 145 -20.39 -13.62 2.12
CA LYS A 145 -20.19 -14.28 0.83
C LYS A 145 -18.74 -14.23 0.37
N SER A 146 -18.12 -13.07 0.45
CA SER A 146 -16.71 -12.89 0.06
C SER A 146 -15.77 -13.73 0.92
N ILE A 147 -15.95 -13.76 2.25
CA ILE A 147 -15.16 -14.60 3.14
C ILE A 147 -15.39 -16.09 2.86
N THR A 148 -16.63 -16.52 2.68
CA THR A 148 -16.95 -17.91 2.35
C THR A 148 -16.28 -18.34 1.04
N ARG A 149 -16.38 -17.50 0.01
CA ARG A 149 -15.74 -17.77 -1.29
C ARG A 149 -14.22 -17.81 -1.16
N TYR A 150 -13.63 -16.85 -0.45
CA TYR A 150 -12.18 -16.80 -0.22
C TYR A 150 -11.67 -18.01 0.57
N ASN A 151 -12.41 -18.45 1.58
CA ASN A 151 -12.06 -19.63 2.36
C ASN A 151 -12.13 -20.92 1.52
N GLN A 152 -13.10 -21.01 0.58
CA GLN A 152 -13.15 -22.11 -0.37
C GLN A 152 -11.93 -22.11 -1.29
N ILE A 153 -11.54 -20.95 -1.83
CA ILE A 153 -10.32 -20.78 -2.63
C ILE A 153 -9.08 -21.22 -1.85
N CYS A 154 -8.99 -20.87 -0.57
CA CYS A 154 -7.89 -21.29 0.29
C CYS A 154 -7.85 -22.81 0.49
N GLN A 155 -9.02 -23.45 0.62
CA GLN A 155 -9.15 -24.91 0.73
C GLN A 155 -8.76 -25.61 -0.57
N ASP A 156 -9.19 -25.08 -1.71
CA ASP A 156 -8.89 -25.63 -3.04
C ASP A 156 -7.42 -25.40 -3.42
N GLY A 157 -6.74 -24.45 -2.75
CA GLY A 157 -5.35 -24.09 -3.04
C GLY A 157 -5.15 -23.43 -4.40
N ASN A 158 -6.22 -22.94 -5.02
CA ASN A 158 -6.21 -22.31 -6.34
C ASN A 158 -7.18 -21.15 -6.40
N ASP A 159 -6.68 -19.94 -6.58
CA ASP A 159 -7.48 -18.73 -6.75
C ASP A 159 -7.90 -18.57 -8.21
N SER A 160 -9.04 -19.15 -8.55
CA SER A 160 -9.64 -19.03 -9.88
C SER A 160 -10.22 -17.64 -10.16
N ASP A 161 -10.39 -16.80 -9.13
CA ASP A 161 -11.06 -15.51 -9.28
C ASP A 161 -10.05 -14.41 -9.66
N PHE A 162 -8.86 -14.38 -9.01
CA PHE A 162 -7.87 -13.33 -9.22
C PHE A 162 -6.42 -13.83 -9.33
N GLY A 163 -6.19 -15.15 -9.28
CA GLY A 163 -4.87 -15.73 -9.50
C GLY A 163 -3.87 -15.48 -8.37
N LYS A 164 -4.33 -15.33 -7.13
CA LYS A 164 -3.45 -15.21 -5.97
C LYS A 164 -2.68 -16.51 -5.76
N GLU A 165 -1.40 -16.39 -5.53
CA GLU A 165 -0.51 -17.55 -5.43
C GLU A 165 -0.86 -18.44 -4.23
N GLN A 166 -0.84 -19.75 -4.43
CA GLN A 166 -1.24 -20.75 -3.43
C GLN A 166 -0.55 -20.53 -2.07
N TYR A 167 0.74 -20.23 -2.07
CA TYR A 167 1.52 -20.04 -0.84
C TYR A 167 1.13 -18.80 -0.04
N ARG A 168 0.31 -17.90 -0.61
CA ARG A 168 -0.22 -16.69 0.03
C ARG A 168 -1.69 -16.81 0.40
N LEU A 169 -2.32 -17.92 0.06
CA LEU A 169 -3.68 -18.20 0.49
C LEU A 169 -3.66 -18.59 1.97
N TYR A 170 -4.43 -17.89 2.76
CA TYR A 170 -4.67 -18.22 4.17
C TYR A 170 -6.09 -17.80 4.56
N PRO A 171 -6.91 -18.74 5.08
CA PRO A 171 -8.34 -18.49 5.29
C PRO A 171 -8.60 -17.53 6.45
N VAL A 172 -9.78 -16.91 6.43
CA VAL A 172 -10.32 -16.09 7.52
C VAL A 172 -11.36 -16.94 8.27
N ASN A 173 -10.89 -17.78 9.21
CA ASN A 173 -11.74 -18.79 9.85
C ASN A 173 -12.05 -18.52 11.31
N ASN A 174 -11.00 -18.34 12.14
CA ASN A 174 -11.17 -18.34 13.58
C ASN A 174 -10.99 -16.93 14.15
N GLY A 175 -12.06 -16.45 14.80
CA GLY A 175 -12.03 -15.16 15.48
C GLY A 175 -11.10 -15.14 16.70
N PRO A 176 -10.86 -13.96 17.27
CA PRO A 176 -11.44 -12.71 16.84
C PRO A 176 -11.01 -12.28 15.44
N TYR A 177 -11.90 -11.55 14.79
CA TYR A 177 -11.69 -10.99 13.46
C TYR A 177 -11.31 -9.53 13.57
N TYR A 178 -10.53 -9.08 12.60
CA TYR A 178 -10.02 -7.72 12.53
C TYR A 178 -10.24 -7.14 11.14
N GLY A 179 -10.35 -5.83 11.07
CA GLY A 179 -10.42 -5.13 9.79
C GLY A 179 -10.06 -3.67 9.92
N ALA A 180 -9.58 -3.10 8.83
CA ALA A 180 -9.24 -1.69 8.73
C ALA A 180 -9.57 -1.15 7.35
N TRP A 181 -10.01 0.11 7.29
CA TRP A 181 -10.09 0.87 6.05
C TRP A 181 -8.71 1.36 5.67
N LEU A 182 -8.34 1.15 4.43
CA LEU A 182 -7.08 1.62 3.86
C LEU A 182 -7.37 2.50 2.63
N SER A 183 -6.59 3.55 2.47
CA SER A 183 -6.62 4.41 1.30
C SER A 183 -5.21 4.78 0.86
N GLY A 184 -5.10 5.34 -0.35
CA GLY A 184 -3.81 5.75 -0.90
C GLY A 184 -3.29 7.02 -0.22
N ARG A 185 -2.01 7.02 0.10
CA ARG A 185 -1.25 8.18 0.57
C ARG A 185 -0.12 8.45 -0.41
N LEU A 186 0.11 9.71 -0.74
CA LEU A 186 1.22 10.10 -1.62
C LEU A 186 2.55 9.62 -1.03
N LEU A 187 3.22 8.74 -1.77
CA LEU A 187 4.56 8.26 -1.41
C LEU A 187 5.64 9.04 -2.18
N ALA A 188 5.53 9.05 -3.50
CA ALA A 188 6.53 9.65 -4.37
C ALA A 188 5.94 10.05 -5.72
N THR A 189 6.60 10.98 -6.40
CA THR A 189 6.38 11.20 -7.83
C THR A 189 7.34 10.33 -8.64
N LEU A 190 6.85 9.78 -9.75
CA LEU A 190 7.67 9.00 -10.70
C LEU A 190 8.16 9.84 -11.85
N ASP A 191 7.41 10.90 -12.18
CA ASP A 191 7.76 11.89 -13.17
C ASP A 191 8.27 13.17 -12.51
N GLY A 192 9.06 13.90 -13.26
CA GLY A 192 9.62 15.16 -12.82
C GLY A 192 10.11 15.98 -14.00
N LEU A 193 10.98 16.94 -13.72
CA LEU A 193 11.59 17.76 -14.75
C LEU A 193 12.43 16.89 -15.68
N ARG A 194 12.26 17.10 -16.99
CA ARG A 194 13.08 16.42 -17.98
C ARG A 194 14.53 16.89 -17.87
N VAL A 195 15.47 15.96 -17.74
CA VAL A 195 16.91 16.26 -17.62
C VAL A 195 17.73 15.54 -18.70
N ASN A 196 18.90 16.06 -18.97
CA ASN A 196 19.93 15.39 -19.78
C ASN A 196 20.85 14.52 -18.89
N THR A 197 21.87 13.92 -19.48
CA THR A 197 22.86 13.07 -18.79
C THR A 197 23.74 13.84 -17.79
N LYS A 198 23.73 15.16 -17.82
CA LYS A 198 24.39 16.06 -16.87
C LYS A 198 23.44 16.63 -15.82
N MET A 199 22.25 16.08 -15.67
CA MET A 199 21.22 16.51 -14.72
C MET A 199 20.70 17.93 -14.97
N GLN A 200 20.99 18.55 -16.12
CA GLN A 200 20.50 19.88 -16.50
C GLN A 200 19.05 19.74 -16.98
N VAL A 201 18.19 20.64 -16.51
CA VAL A 201 16.77 20.67 -16.88
C VAL A 201 16.59 21.15 -18.31
N LEU A 202 15.70 20.49 -19.04
CA LEU A 202 15.35 20.80 -20.40
C LEU A 202 13.97 21.46 -20.49
N ASN A 203 13.84 22.49 -21.32
CA ASN A 203 12.55 23.08 -21.66
C ASN A 203 11.72 22.17 -22.60
N LYS A 204 10.51 22.61 -22.99
CA LYS A 204 9.62 21.85 -23.89
C LYS A 204 10.23 21.57 -25.27
N GLN A 205 11.15 22.40 -25.73
CA GLN A 205 11.87 22.26 -27.00
C GLN A 205 13.13 21.38 -26.88
N GLY A 206 13.43 20.87 -25.68
CA GLY A 206 14.61 20.03 -25.43
C GLY A 206 15.91 20.81 -25.23
N GLN A 207 15.82 22.14 -25.08
CA GLN A 207 16.98 23.01 -24.83
C GLN A 207 17.26 23.10 -23.32
N ILE A 208 18.54 23.23 -22.94
CA ILE A 208 18.96 23.38 -21.56
C ILE A 208 18.43 24.71 -20.99
N ILE A 209 17.89 24.65 -19.79
CA ILE A 209 17.61 25.85 -18.98
C ILE A 209 18.88 26.14 -18.16
N PRO A 210 19.62 27.23 -18.47
CA PRO A 210 20.89 27.50 -17.81
C PRO A 210 20.76 27.62 -16.29
N GLY A 211 21.69 27.03 -15.56
CA GLY A 211 21.73 27.10 -14.09
C GLY A 211 20.70 26.24 -13.35
N LEU A 212 19.82 25.53 -14.08
CA LEU A 212 18.80 24.68 -13.45
C LEU A 212 19.13 23.20 -13.58
N TYR A 213 19.22 22.52 -12.43
CA TYR A 213 19.48 21.08 -12.31
C TYR A 213 18.37 20.39 -11.52
N ALA A 214 18.11 19.11 -11.80
CA ALA A 214 17.18 18.32 -11.04
C ALA A 214 17.69 16.87 -10.87
N ALA A 215 17.49 16.31 -9.68
CA ALA A 215 17.86 14.94 -9.34
C ALA A 215 16.85 14.33 -8.36
N GLY A 216 16.87 13.01 -8.21
CA GLY A 216 15.93 12.29 -7.35
C GLY A 216 14.49 12.31 -7.90
N ASN A 217 13.51 12.28 -7.01
CA ASN A 217 12.09 12.18 -7.42
C ASN A 217 11.56 13.42 -8.16
N CYS A 218 12.28 14.53 -8.16
CA CYS A 218 11.92 15.71 -8.95
C CYS A 218 12.48 15.67 -10.38
N SER A 219 13.36 14.72 -10.72
CA SER A 219 13.82 14.47 -12.09
C SER A 219 13.01 13.35 -12.76
N GLY A 220 12.54 13.58 -13.96
CA GLY A 220 11.76 12.60 -14.72
C GLY A 220 12.60 11.65 -15.55
N GLY A 221 11.94 10.57 -16.02
CA GLY A 221 12.51 9.66 -17.01
C GLY A 221 13.27 8.47 -16.46
N PHE A 222 13.47 8.36 -15.15
CA PHE A 222 14.16 7.22 -14.55
C PHE A 222 13.21 6.02 -14.30
N PHE A 223 12.05 6.25 -13.74
CA PHE A 223 11.11 5.19 -13.34
C PHE A 223 9.99 4.92 -14.34
N TRP A 224 9.76 5.72 -15.29
CA TRP A 224 8.77 5.57 -16.36
C TRP A 224 7.50 4.76 -15.99
N GLY A 225 6.58 5.40 -15.25
CA GLY A 225 5.25 4.84 -14.99
C GLY A 225 5.16 3.63 -14.07
N SER A 226 6.29 3.17 -13.50
CA SER A 226 6.30 2.03 -12.57
C SER A 226 7.32 2.24 -11.45
N TYR A 227 6.88 2.09 -10.21
CA TYR A 227 7.77 2.16 -9.05
C TYR A 227 8.54 0.84 -8.87
N PRO A 228 9.84 0.88 -8.56
CA PRO A 228 10.69 -0.30 -8.55
C PRO A 228 10.62 -1.08 -7.23
N ASP A 229 9.46 -1.56 -6.85
CA ASP A 229 9.23 -2.29 -5.59
C ASP A 229 10.16 -3.49 -5.38
N ARG A 230 10.63 -4.08 -6.48
CA ARG A 230 11.47 -5.28 -6.43
C ARG A 230 12.97 -4.99 -6.31
N VAL A 231 13.34 -3.72 -6.28
CA VAL A 231 14.73 -3.27 -6.12
C VAL A 231 14.82 -2.33 -4.92
N PRO A 232 15.00 -2.89 -3.71
CA PRO A 232 15.07 -2.09 -2.49
C PRO A 232 16.17 -1.02 -2.58
N GLY A 233 15.83 0.19 -2.13
CA GLY A 233 16.78 1.30 -2.09
C GLY A 233 17.03 2.02 -3.42
N LEU A 234 16.43 1.57 -4.54
CA LEU A 234 16.71 2.16 -5.86
C LEU A 234 16.37 3.64 -5.93
N THR A 235 15.24 4.09 -5.37
CA THR A 235 14.87 5.51 -5.31
C THR A 235 15.87 6.33 -4.47
N ALA A 236 16.28 5.80 -3.33
CA ALA A 236 17.28 6.46 -2.48
C ALA A 236 18.63 6.54 -3.17
N SER A 237 19.08 5.45 -3.79
CA SER A 237 20.33 5.39 -4.54
C SER A 237 20.31 6.34 -5.76
N HIS A 238 19.19 6.40 -6.48
CA HIS A 238 18.98 7.35 -7.55
C HIS A 238 19.13 8.80 -7.04
N ALA A 239 18.43 9.16 -5.97
CA ALA A 239 18.48 10.50 -5.42
C ALA A 239 19.91 10.88 -4.98
N GLN A 240 20.63 9.99 -4.30
CA GLN A 240 22.00 10.23 -3.85
C GLN A 240 22.99 10.34 -5.02
N THR A 241 22.97 9.38 -5.95
CA THR A 241 23.90 9.32 -7.07
C THR A 241 23.71 10.51 -8.01
N PHE A 242 22.48 10.76 -8.42
CA PHE A 242 22.19 11.83 -9.37
C PHE A 242 22.28 13.22 -8.70
N GLY A 243 21.99 13.33 -7.41
CA GLY A 243 22.24 14.55 -6.64
C GLY A 243 23.74 14.91 -6.57
N MET A 244 24.60 13.92 -6.31
CA MET A 244 26.05 14.09 -6.34
C MET A 244 26.54 14.50 -7.75
N LEU A 245 26.05 13.85 -8.82
CA LEU A 245 26.39 14.20 -10.19
C LEU A 245 25.90 15.61 -10.57
N ALA A 246 24.69 15.97 -10.19
CA ALA A 246 24.15 17.31 -10.43
C ALA A 246 25.02 18.40 -9.77
N GLY A 247 25.41 18.19 -8.51
CA GLY A 247 26.33 19.10 -7.80
C GLY A 247 27.68 19.23 -8.48
N ARG A 248 28.27 18.12 -8.92
CA ARG A 248 29.52 18.12 -9.67
C ARG A 248 29.41 18.89 -10.98
N TYR A 249 28.42 18.59 -11.81
CA TYR A 249 28.24 19.27 -13.08
C TYR A 249 27.87 20.76 -12.94
N ALA A 250 27.21 21.14 -11.84
CA ALA A 250 26.91 22.56 -11.57
C ALA A 250 28.15 23.41 -11.29
N VAL A 251 29.23 22.79 -10.79
CA VAL A 251 30.51 23.49 -10.50
C VAL A 251 31.44 23.46 -11.73
N GLU A 252 31.35 22.43 -12.56
CA GLU A 252 32.19 22.25 -13.75
C GLU A 252 31.73 23.07 -14.97
N ASN A 253 30.53 23.66 -14.94
CA ASN A 253 29.95 24.49 -16.00
C ASN A 253 29.68 25.90 -15.48
#